data_6970e0686d3403e7f91904aae1dd87e8
#
_entry.id   6970e0686d3403e7f91904aae1dd87e8
#
_cell.length_a   1.000
_cell.length_b   1.000
_cell.length_c   1.000
_cell.angle_alpha   90.00
_cell.angle_beta   90.00
_cell.angle_gamma   90.00
#
_symmetry.space_group_name_H-M   'P 1'
#
loop_
_entity.id
_entity.type
_entity.pdbx_description
1 polymer ?
#
loop_
_entity_poly.entity_id
_entity_poly.type
_entity_poly.pdbx_seq_one_letter_code
_entity_poly.pdbx_strand_id
1 'polypeptide(L)'
;MRKVFLTLLLIFISHICSAPNIDFRLGIIKFKSLSNFVIEKYHESELSRFINDLGYKESGNNWLCINQIGCFGEWQFKESTLNYLGYKKITLKKFRAHPEIFPRKLQLEVLKTLIKVNLLILEDYEHYIGDSINGVVITKSGMIAASHLGGAGSLEKFLNSSGRINKKDVLGTSIFDYLKKFSYYDLE
;
A
#
# COMPACT_ATOMS: atom_id res chain seq x y z
N MET A 1 -3.91 16.58 11.20
CA MET A 1 -4.28 15.49 12.14
C MET A 1 -3.82 15.74 13.58
N ARG A 2 -2.55 16.01 13.87
CA ARG A 2 -2.05 16.30 15.23
C ARG A 2 -2.85 17.38 15.98
N LYS A 3 -3.28 18.46 15.29
CA LYS A 3 -4.10 19.53 15.89
C LYS A 3 -5.52 19.08 16.24
N VAL A 4 -6.17 18.27 15.40
CA VAL A 4 -7.54 17.75 15.66
C VAL A 4 -7.50 16.74 16.81
N PHE A 5 -6.48 15.90 16.88
CA PHE A 5 -6.28 14.94 17.97
C PHE A 5 -6.05 15.66 19.31
N LEU A 6 -5.24 16.72 19.30
CA LEU A 6 -5.00 17.55 20.50
C LEU A 6 -6.27 18.25 20.99
N THR A 7 -7.09 18.75 20.06
CA THR A 7 -8.36 19.40 20.38
C THR A 7 -9.37 18.43 20.98
N LEU A 8 -9.50 17.23 20.39
CA LEU A 8 -10.37 16.18 20.93
C LEU A 8 -9.88 15.67 22.29
N LEU A 9 -8.57 15.57 22.52
CA LEU A 9 -7.98 15.22 23.79
C LEU A 9 -8.27 16.26 24.86
N LEU A 10 -8.17 17.55 24.54
CA LEU A 10 -8.47 18.65 25.48
C LEU A 10 -9.96 18.72 25.83
N ILE A 11 -10.87 18.49 24.88
CA ILE A 11 -12.33 18.43 25.13
C ILE A 11 -12.65 17.24 26.02
N PHE A 12 -12.03 16.07 25.80
CA PHE A 12 -12.24 14.87 26.61
C PHE A 12 -11.75 15.05 28.05
N ILE A 13 -10.57 15.65 28.23
CA ILE A 13 -10.01 15.95 29.55
C ILE A 13 -10.90 16.95 30.31
N SER A 14 -11.43 17.98 29.64
CA SER A 14 -12.31 18.97 30.28
C SER A 14 -13.64 18.37 30.75
N HIS A 15 -14.18 17.36 30.04
CA HIS A 15 -15.40 16.65 30.46
C HIS A 15 -15.17 15.66 31.60
N ILE A 16 -13.97 15.06 31.70
CA ILE A 16 -13.61 14.15 32.81
C ILE A 16 -13.41 14.95 34.11
N CYS A 17 -12.80 16.13 34.04
CA CYS A 17 -12.55 16.96 35.23
C CYS A 17 -13.83 17.56 35.85
N SER A 18 -14.96 17.57 35.15
CA SER A 18 -16.23 18.13 35.62
C SER A 18 -17.23 17.11 36.17
N ALA A 19 -16.90 15.81 36.18
CA ALA A 19 -17.81 14.76 36.63
C ALA A 19 -17.36 14.13 37.96
N PRO A 20 -18.15 14.22 39.03
CA PRO A 20 -17.71 13.92 40.41
C PRO A 20 -17.55 12.43 40.78
N ASN A 21 -17.66 11.46 39.86
CA ASN A 21 -17.56 10.02 40.17
C ASN A 21 -17.14 9.13 38.97
N ILE A 22 -16.19 9.59 38.16
CA ILE A 22 -15.67 8.71 37.07
C ILE A 22 -14.41 8.03 37.54
N ASP A 23 -14.39 6.68 37.54
CA ASP A 23 -13.17 5.91 37.69
C ASP A 23 -12.19 6.28 36.57
N PHE A 24 -11.18 7.06 36.93
CA PHE A 24 -10.19 7.60 35.99
C PHE A 24 -9.47 6.47 35.21
N ARG A 25 -9.30 5.28 35.83
CA ARG A 25 -8.71 4.12 35.14
C ARG A 25 -9.59 3.58 34.03
N LEU A 26 -10.91 3.47 34.25
CA LEU A 26 -11.89 3.05 33.23
C LEU A 26 -12.00 4.08 32.09
N GLY A 27 -11.92 5.37 32.42
CA GLY A 27 -11.88 6.44 31.42
C GLY A 27 -10.68 6.37 30.49
N ILE A 28 -9.47 6.12 31.05
CA ILE A 28 -8.24 5.95 30.27
C ILE A 28 -8.29 4.70 29.38
N ILE A 29 -8.79 3.58 29.89
CA ILE A 29 -8.91 2.33 29.12
C ILE A 29 -9.86 2.51 27.95
N LYS A 30 -11.03 3.11 28.16
CA LYS A 30 -12.01 3.42 27.10
C LYS A 30 -11.46 4.38 26.06
N PHE A 31 -10.72 5.42 26.48
CA PHE A 31 -10.10 6.38 25.57
C PHE A 31 -9.02 5.69 24.71
N LYS A 32 -8.16 4.86 25.31
CA LYS A 32 -7.12 4.12 24.60
C LYS A 32 -7.71 3.13 23.58
N SER A 33 -8.80 2.44 23.94
CA SER A 33 -9.53 1.56 23.05
C SER A 33 -10.17 2.32 21.87
N LEU A 34 -10.81 3.48 22.15
CA LEU A 34 -11.43 4.30 21.12
C LEU A 34 -10.38 4.92 20.18
N SER A 35 -9.26 5.41 20.72
CA SER A 35 -8.17 5.96 19.90
C SER A 35 -7.55 4.91 18.98
N ASN A 36 -7.31 3.69 19.49
CA ASN A 36 -6.81 2.60 18.66
C ASN A 36 -7.80 2.23 17.55
N PHE A 37 -9.09 2.13 17.86
CA PHE A 37 -10.14 1.88 16.86
C PHE A 37 -10.19 2.96 15.77
N VAL A 38 -10.10 4.23 16.15
CA VAL A 38 -10.09 5.35 15.17
C VAL A 38 -8.85 5.31 14.30
N ILE A 39 -7.68 5.04 14.87
CA ILE A 39 -6.42 4.92 14.14
C ILE A 39 -6.49 3.73 13.18
N GLU A 40 -6.91 2.55 13.62
CA GLU A 40 -7.04 1.36 12.79
C GLU A 40 -7.99 1.59 11.61
N LYS A 41 -9.16 2.20 11.85
CA LYS A 41 -10.12 2.54 10.81
C LYS A 41 -9.56 3.57 9.82
N TYR A 42 -8.75 4.53 10.30
CA TYR A 42 -8.09 5.49 9.43
C TYR A 42 -7.07 4.79 8.52
N HIS A 43 -6.20 3.94 9.05
CA HIS A 43 -5.22 3.19 8.25
C HIS A 43 -5.90 2.25 7.25
N GLU A 44 -7.01 1.60 7.62
CA GLU A 44 -7.79 0.79 6.68
C GLU A 44 -8.35 1.65 5.53
N SER A 45 -8.79 2.89 5.79
CA SER A 45 -9.27 3.81 4.76
C SER A 45 -8.16 4.27 3.83
N GLU A 46 -6.95 4.58 4.34
CA GLU A 46 -5.79 5.00 3.56
C GLU A 46 -5.28 3.84 2.67
N LEU A 47 -5.21 2.62 3.22
CA LEU A 47 -4.87 1.43 2.44
C LEU A 47 -5.89 1.17 1.32
N SER A 48 -7.17 1.33 1.60
CA SER A 48 -8.24 1.15 0.59
C SER A 48 -8.13 2.19 -0.52
N ARG A 49 -7.84 3.46 -0.17
CA ARG A 49 -7.60 4.54 -1.14
C ARG A 49 -6.38 4.25 -2.00
N PHE A 50 -5.26 3.86 -1.38
CA PHE A 50 -4.03 3.47 -2.08
C PHE A 50 -4.28 2.33 -3.08
N ILE A 51 -4.96 1.25 -2.65
CA ILE A 51 -5.27 0.09 -3.48
C ILE A 51 -6.14 0.48 -4.68
N ASN A 52 -7.16 1.34 -4.47
CA ASN A 52 -8.01 1.85 -5.54
C ASN A 52 -7.23 2.69 -6.56
N ASP A 53 -6.38 3.59 -6.08
CA ASP A 53 -5.62 4.50 -6.95
C ASP A 53 -4.50 3.76 -7.69
N LEU A 54 -3.93 2.70 -7.09
CA LEU A 54 -3.02 1.79 -7.77
C LEU A 54 -3.76 1.05 -8.91
N GLY A 55 -4.93 0.48 -8.65
CA GLY A 55 -5.75 -0.20 -9.66
C GLY A 55 -6.16 0.75 -10.79
N TYR A 56 -6.51 2.00 -10.46
CA TYR A 56 -6.81 3.02 -11.47
C TYR A 56 -5.59 3.33 -12.35
N LYS A 57 -4.39 3.44 -11.77
CA LYS A 57 -3.15 3.66 -12.52
C LYS A 57 -2.82 2.48 -13.44
N GLU A 58 -3.06 1.25 -12.99
CA GLU A 58 -2.70 0.04 -13.73
C GLU A 58 -3.67 -0.29 -14.88
N SER A 59 -4.98 -0.13 -14.65
CA SER A 59 -6.00 -0.60 -15.60
C SER A 59 -7.26 0.27 -15.71
N GLY A 60 -7.31 1.42 -15.01
CA GLY A 60 -8.56 2.17 -14.83
C GLY A 60 -9.58 1.41 -13.96
N ASN A 61 -9.12 0.61 -13.00
CA ASN A 61 -9.92 -0.27 -12.15
C ASN A 61 -10.71 -1.34 -12.94
N ASN A 62 -10.20 -1.73 -14.10
CA ASN A 62 -10.81 -2.78 -14.91
C ASN A 62 -10.20 -4.15 -14.59
N TRP A 63 -10.91 -4.94 -13.81
CA TRP A 63 -10.45 -6.28 -13.41
C TRP A 63 -10.34 -7.30 -14.56
N LEU A 64 -10.90 -6.99 -15.73
CA LEU A 64 -10.82 -7.80 -16.96
C LEU A 64 -9.69 -7.36 -17.88
N CYS A 65 -8.96 -6.28 -17.54
CA CYS A 65 -7.95 -5.70 -18.41
C CYS A 65 -6.81 -6.68 -18.70
N ILE A 66 -6.37 -6.71 -19.94
CA ILE A 66 -5.14 -7.39 -20.40
C ILE A 66 -4.36 -6.37 -21.23
N ASN A 67 -3.12 -6.10 -20.86
CA ASN A 67 -2.27 -5.18 -21.61
C ASN A 67 -1.45 -5.87 -22.72
N GLN A 68 -0.72 -5.07 -23.50
CA GLN A 68 0.05 -5.53 -24.64
C GLN A 68 1.20 -6.48 -24.28
N ILE A 69 1.70 -6.43 -23.05
CA ILE A 69 2.81 -7.27 -22.58
C ILE A 69 2.33 -8.49 -21.76
N GLY A 70 1.01 -8.74 -21.77
CA GLY A 70 0.40 -9.91 -21.14
C GLY A 70 0.23 -9.80 -19.62
N CYS A 71 0.30 -8.60 -19.03
CA CYS A 71 -0.19 -8.38 -17.68
C CYS A 71 -1.72 -8.34 -17.70
N PHE A 72 -2.37 -8.83 -16.64
CA PHE A 72 -3.82 -8.94 -16.59
C PHE A 72 -4.41 -8.69 -15.20
N GLY A 73 -5.70 -8.37 -15.19
CA GLY A 73 -6.46 -8.02 -14.01
C GLY A 73 -6.37 -6.53 -13.65
N GLU A 74 -7.07 -6.15 -12.57
CA GLU A 74 -7.16 -4.75 -12.11
C GLU A 74 -5.79 -4.15 -11.79
N TRP A 75 -4.90 -4.94 -11.19
CA TRP A 75 -3.53 -4.52 -10.81
C TRP A 75 -2.46 -5.09 -11.72
N GLN A 76 -2.80 -5.49 -12.95
CA GLN A 76 -1.89 -5.87 -14.02
C GLN A 76 -0.80 -6.87 -13.62
N PHE A 77 -1.22 -8.02 -13.07
CA PHE A 77 -0.31 -9.08 -12.66
C PHE A 77 0.34 -9.76 -13.86
N LYS A 78 1.62 -10.09 -13.73
CA LYS A 78 2.30 -11.04 -14.61
C LYS A 78 2.04 -12.46 -14.15
N GLU A 79 1.94 -13.39 -15.11
CA GLU A 79 1.80 -14.82 -14.81
C GLU A 79 2.98 -15.34 -13.94
N SER A 80 4.20 -14.83 -14.16
CA SER A 80 5.36 -15.15 -13.32
C SER A 80 5.19 -14.72 -11.87
N THR A 81 4.57 -13.57 -11.62
CA THR A 81 4.26 -13.08 -10.25
C THR A 81 3.22 -13.99 -9.58
N LEU A 82 2.17 -14.37 -10.30
CA LEU A 82 1.17 -15.30 -9.80
C LEU A 82 1.78 -16.67 -9.46
N ASN A 83 2.65 -17.18 -10.33
CA ASN A 83 3.37 -18.44 -10.10
C ASN A 83 4.26 -18.36 -8.85
N TYR A 84 4.99 -17.26 -8.67
CA TYR A 84 5.82 -17.01 -7.49
C TYR A 84 5.01 -17.01 -6.20
N LEU A 85 3.83 -16.40 -6.23
CA LEU A 85 2.90 -16.35 -5.08
C LEU A 85 2.11 -17.65 -4.86
N GLY A 86 2.35 -18.69 -5.67
CA GLY A 86 1.68 -20.00 -5.54
C GLY A 86 0.39 -20.16 -6.34
N TYR A 87 -0.06 -19.15 -7.07
CA TYR A 87 -1.28 -19.19 -7.89
C TYR A 87 -1.05 -19.77 -9.29
N LYS A 88 -0.33 -20.89 -9.39
CA LYS A 88 0.13 -21.55 -10.64
C LYS A 88 -0.99 -21.93 -11.61
N LYS A 89 -2.23 -22.08 -11.13
CA LYS A 89 -3.38 -22.43 -11.97
C LYS A 89 -3.96 -21.25 -12.75
N ILE A 90 -3.62 -20.01 -12.36
CA ILE A 90 -4.07 -18.76 -12.99
C ILE A 90 -3.06 -18.36 -14.06
N THR A 91 -3.42 -18.57 -15.33
CA THR A 91 -2.57 -18.23 -16.48
C THR A 91 -3.28 -17.25 -17.38
N LEU A 92 -2.52 -16.46 -18.15
CA LEU A 92 -3.07 -15.53 -19.12
C LEU A 92 -3.97 -16.23 -20.14
N LYS A 93 -3.56 -17.42 -20.60
CA LYS A 93 -4.36 -18.23 -21.55
C LYS A 93 -5.73 -18.58 -20.96
N LYS A 94 -5.77 -19.05 -19.72
CA LYS A 94 -7.02 -19.40 -19.04
C LYS A 94 -7.86 -18.15 -18.75
N PHE A 95 -7.23 -17.06 -18.29
CA PHE A 95 -7.95 -15.81 -18.01
C PHE A 95 -8.61 -15.23 -19.27
N ARG A 96 -7.99 -15.33 -20.43
CA ARG A 96 -8.60 -14.94 -21.71
C ARG A 96 -9.84 -15.76 -22.07
N ALA A 97 -9.81 -17.06 -21.80
CA ALA A 97 -10.93 -17.95 -22.09
C ALA A 97 -12.03 -17.91 -21.02
N HIS A 98 -11.65 -17.77 -19.75
CA HIS A 98 -12.47 -17.88 -18.57
C HIS A 98 -12.02 -16.87 -17.52
N PRO A 99 -12.37 -15.58 -17.62
CA PRO A 99 -11.94 -14.55 -16.68
C PRO A 99 -12.34 -14.83 -15.23
N GLU A 100 -13.43 -15.54 -15.02
CA GLU A 100 -13.96 -15.94 -13.72
C GLU A 100 -13.00 -16.81 -12.88
N ILE A 101 -11.93 -17.35 -13.47
CA ILE A 101 -10.89 -18.06 -12.70
C ILE A 101 -10.06 -17.12 -11.82
N PHE A 102 -10.07 -15.81 -12.14
CA PHE A 102 -9.36 -14.78 -11.40
C PHE A 102 -10.27 -13.57 -11.14
N PRO A 103 -11.36 -13.76 -10.36
CA PRO A 103 -12.32 -12.72 -10.09
C PRO A 103 -11.69 -11.58 -9.26
N ARG A 104 -12.27 -10.38 -9.33
CA ARG A 104 -11.76 -9.17 -8.66
C ARG A 104 -11.41 -9.41 -7.18
N LYS A 105 -12.23 -10.16 -6.45
CA LYS A 105 -11.96 -10.49 -5.04
C LYS A 105 -10.64 -11.24 -4.87
N LEU A 106 -10.40 -12.26 -5.71
CA LEU A 106 -9.14 -13.03 -5.68
C LEU A 106 -7.95 -12.17 -6.12
N GLN A 107 -8.13 -11.27 -7.11
CA GLN A 107 -7.09 -10.32 -7.50
C GLN A 107 -6.68 -9.42 -6.33
N LEU A 108 -7.64 -8.93 -5.53
CA LEU A 108 -7.36 -8.13 -4.34
C LEU A 108 -6.60 -8.93 -3.27
N GLU A 109 -6.96 -10.20 -3.05
CA GLU A 109 -6.26 -11.09 -2.11
C GLU A 109 -4.79 -11.31 -2.56
N VAL A 110 -4.59 -11.53 -3.87
CA VAL A 110 -3.25 -11.66 -4.46
C VAL A 110 -2.44 -10.37 -4.31
N LEU A 111 -3.05 -9.19 -4.53
CA LEU A 111 -2.37 -7.91 -4.32
C LEU A 111 -1.92 -7.75 -2.87
N LYS A 112 -2.81 -8.00 -1.92
CA LYS A 112 -2.47 -7.94 -0.48
C LYS A 112 -1.35 -8.92 -0.11
N THR A 113 -1.33 -10.10 -0.72
CA THR A 113 -0.25 -11.09 -0.53
C THR A 113 1.06 -10.57 -1.11
N LEU A 114 1.05 -10.01 -2.33
CA LEU A 114 2.24 -9.43 -2.96
C LEU A 114 2.80 -8.27 -2.14
N ILE A 115 1.94 -7.38 -1.62
CA ILE A 115 2.35 -6.28 -0.73
C ILE A 115 3.07 -6.83 0.50
N LYS A 116 2.51 -7.83 1.17
CA LYS A 116 3.13 -8.44 2.36
C LYS A 116 4.48 -9.06 2.04
N VAL A 117 4.58 -9.81 0.94
CA VAL A 117 5.85 -10.43 0.52
C VAL A 117 6.90 -9.37 0.19
N ASN A 118 6.52 -8.31 -0.54
CA ASN A 118 7.44 -7.23 -0.86
C ASN A 118 7.91 -6.48 0.39
N LEU A 119 7.02 -6.22 1.36
CA LEU A 119 7.38 -5.58 2.63
C LEU A 119 8.37 -6.44 3.44
N LEU A 120 8.18 -7.76 3.49
CA LEU A 120 9.14 -8.66 4.16
C LEU A 120 10.52 -8.63 3.48
N ILE A 121 10.58 -8.59 2.15
CA ILE A 121 11.85 -8.49 1.42
C ILE A 121 12.52 -7.12 1.68
N LEU A 122 11.73 -6.08 1.85
CA LEU A 122 12.19 -4.69 2.02
C LEU A 122 12.38 -4.27 3.49
N GLU A 123 12.25 -5.19 4.45
CA GLU A 123 12.36 -4.89 5.88
C GLU A 123 13.70 -4.18 6.20
N ASP A 124 14.80 -4.67 5.66
CA ASP A 124 16.13 -4.06 5.84
C ASP A 124 16.26 -2.66 5.19
N TYR A 125 15.31 -2.26 4.36
CA TYR A 125 15.28 -0.99 3.63
C TYR A 125 14.32 0.04 4.24
N GLU A 126 13.60 -0.29 5.32
CA GLU A 126 12.69 0.65 6.00
C GLU A 126 13.45 1.88 6.56
N HIS A 127 14.75 1.77 6.80
CA HIS A 127 15.57 2.89 7.25
C HIS A 127 15.67 4.04 6.23
N TYR A 128 15.33 3.82 4.96
CA TYR A 128 15.22 4.89 3.95
C TYR A 128 13.93 5.71 4.07
N ILE A 129 12.94 5.26 4.85
CA ILE A 129 11.68 6.00 5.00
C ILE A 129 11.96 7.34 5.70
N GLY A 130 11.54 8.43 5.04
CA GLY A 130 11.83 9.80 5.46
C GLY A 130 13.00 10.44 4.72
N ASP A 131 13.90 9.65 4.12
CA ASP A 131 15.00 10.17 3.30
C ASP A 131 14.49 10.76 1.99
N SER A 132 15.26 11.70 1.43
CA SER A 132 14.96 12.28 0.11
C SER A 132 15.96 11.79 -0.94
N ILE A 133 15.45 11.16 -2.01
CA ILE A 133 16.24 10.75 -3.16
C ILE A 133 15.72 11.48 -4.41
N ASN A 134 16.59 12.26 -5.06
CA ASN A 134 16.24 13.07 -6.24
C ASN A 134 15.03 14.01 -6.00
N GLY A 135 14.85 14.53 -4.78
CA GLY A 135 13.77 15.43 -4.40
C GLY A 135 12.43 14.74 -4.09
N VAL A 136 12.41 13.41 -4.01
CA VAL A 136 11.23 12.62 -3.59
C VAL A 136 11.50 12.01 -2.22
N VAL A 137 10.61 12.25 -1.26
CA VAL A 137 10.65 11.61 0.06
C VAL A 137 10.25 10.15 -0.09
N ILE A 138 11.08 9.26 0.40
CA ILE A 138 10.79 7.82 0.43
C ILE A 138 9.76 7.56 1.52
N THR A 139 8.66 6.94 1.14
CA THR A 139 7.57 6.57 2.05
C THR A 139 7.23 5.09 1.90
N LYS A 140 6.61 4.50 2.90
CA LYS A 140 6.16 3.11 2.85
C LYS A 140 5.23 2.86 1.66
N SER A 141 4.26 3.76 1.43
CA SER A 141 3.34 3.66 0.28
C SER A 141 4.05 3.77 -1.07
N GLY A 142 5.03 4.67 -1.20
CA GLY A 142 5.87 4.77 -2.39
C GLY A 142 6.66 3.49 -2.64
N MET A 143 7.27 2.90 -1.59
CA MET A 143 8.01 1.64 -1.68
C MET A 143 7.11 0.47 -2.12
N ILE A 144 5.90 0.37 -1.57
CA ILE A 144 4.92 -0.65 -1.98
C ILE A 144 4.58 -0.52 -3.47
N ALA A 145 4.25 0.68 -3.93
CA ALA A 145 3.89 0.91 -5.33
C ALA A 145 5.08 0.66 -6.28
N ALA A 146 6.27 1.14 -5.95
CA ALA A 146 7.47 0.93 -6.76
C ALA A 146 7.86 -0.55 -6.85
N SER A 147 7.71 -1.31 -5.76
CA SER A 147 7.95 -2.75 -5.76
C SER A 147 6.86 -3.53 -6.52
N HIS A 148 5.64 -3.03 -6.59
CA HIS A 148 4.61 -3.58 -7.47
C HIS A 148 5.01 -3.47 -8.95
N LEU A 149 5.46 -2.29 -9.39
CA LEU A 149 5.90 -2.04 -10.77
C LEU A 149 7.11 -2.89 -11.17
N GLY A 150 8.17 -2.87 -10.37
CA GLY A 150 9.49 -3.37 -10.76
C GLY A 150 9.97 -4.61 -10.00
N GLY A 151 9.26 -5.03 -8.96
CA GLY A 151 9.69 -5.99 -7.95
C GLY A 151 10.59 -5.36 -6.88
N ALA A 152 10.61 -5.96 -5.68
CA ALA A 152 11.41 -5.49 -4.55
C ALA A 152 12.89 -5.32 -4.91
N GLY A 153 13.50 -6.29 -5.59
CA GLY A 153 14.92 -6.20 -5.98
C GLY A 153 15.27 -5.05 -6.95
N SER A 154 14.29 -4.48 -7.66
CA SER A 154 14.53 -3.27 -8.47
C SER A 154 14.49 -2.01 -7.61
N LEU A 155 13.62 -1.98 -6.60
CA LEU A 155 13.58 -0.91 -5.63
C LEU A 155 14.85 -0.91 -4.75
N GLU A 156 15.32 -2.07 -4.29
CA GLU A 156 16.60 -2.20 -3.57
C GLU A 156 17.75 -1.57 -4.34
N LYS A 157 17.87 -1.89 -5.65
CA LYS A 157 18.92 -1.32 -6.51
C LYS A 157 18.78 0.21 -6.63
N PHE A 158 17.56 0.72 -6.70
CA PHE A 158 17.28 2.16 -6.73
C PHE A 158 17.73 2.83 -5.43
N LEU A 159 17.33 2.29 -4.27
CA LEU A 159 17.67 2.82 -2.95
C LEU A 159 19.18 2.79 -2.72
N ASN A 160 19.83 1.62 -2.87
CA ASN A 160 21.27 1.45 -2.68
C ASN A 160 22.13 2.31 -3.62
N SER A 161 21.61 2.67 -4.79
CA SER A 161 22.32 3.55 -5.73
C SER A 161 21.99 5.02 -5.57
N SER A 162 21.20 5.42 -4.55
CA SER A 162 20.67 6.78 -4.38
C SER A 162 20.00 7.29 -5.65
N GLY A 163 19.17 6.43 -6.27
CA GLY A 163 18.38 6.74 -7.46
C GLY A 163 19.13 6.68 -8.80
N ARG A 164 20.41 6.32 -8.83
CA ARG A 164 21.19 6.21 -10.08
C ARG A 164 20.74 5.03 -10.95
N ILE A 165 20.37 3.90 -10.33
CA ILE A 165 19.82 2.74 -11.02
C ILE A 165 18.29 2.82 -10.93
N ASN A 166 17.66 3.40 -11.95
CA ASN A 166 16.22 3.61 -12.01
C ASN A 166 15.61 2.75 -13.13
N LYS A 167 15.18 1.53 -12.78
CA LYS A 167 14.57 0.61 -13.74
C LYS A 167 13.24 1.17 -14.27
N LYS A 168 13.04 1.02 -15.57
CA LYS A 168 11.78 1.33 -16.26
C LYS A 168 11.09 0.05 -16.72
N ASP A 169 9.77 0.10 -16.80
CA ASP A 169 8.98 -0.90 -17.52
C ASP A 169 9.08 -0.69 -19.05
N VAL A 170 8.41 -1.54 -19.80
CA VAL A 170 8.41 -1.44 -21.28
C VAL A 170 7.65 -0.22 -21.81
N LEU A 171 6.82 0.42 -20.99
CA LEU A 171 6.08 1.65 -21.33
C LEU A 171 6.83 2.91 -20.91
N GLY A 172 8.03 2.76 -20.31
CA GLY A 172 8.89 3.85 -19.89
C GLY A 172 8.63 4.36 -18.47
N THR A 173 7.67 3.78 -17.74
CA THR A 173 7.40 4.15 -16.33
C THR A 173 8.48 3.56 -15.42
N SER A 174 9.03 4.39 -14.54
CA SER A 174 10.17 4.01 -13.70
C SER A 174 9.80 3.77 -12.23
N ILE A 175 10.71 3.14 -11.48
CA ILE A 175 10.66 3.02 -10.01
C ILE A 175 10.47 4.41 -9.37
N PHE A 176 11.23 5.41 -9.84
CA PHE A 176 11.13 6.79 -9.35
C PHE A 176 9.74 7.39 -9.56
N ASP A 177 9.10 7.15 -10.71
CA ASP A 177 7.77 7.67 -11.01
C ASP A 177 6.72 7.13 -10.04
N TYR A 178 6.83 5.85 -9.66
CA TYR A 178 5.92 5.23 -8.70
C TYR A 178 6.20 5.68 -7.25
N LEU A 179 7.47 5.79 -6.85
CA LEU A 179 7.84 6.39 -5.57
C LEU A 179 7.22 7.78 -5.43
N LYS A 180 7.39 8.65 -6.43
CA LYS A 180 6.85 10.01 -6.43
C LYS A 180 5.33 10.05 -6.43
N LYS A 181 4.68 9.23 -7.28
CA LYS A 181 3.23 9.24 -7.46
C LYS A 181 2.48 8.75 -6.23
N PHE A 182 3.04 7.80 -5.50
CA PHE A 182 2.36 7.11 -4.40
C PHE A 182 2.94 7.45 -3.01
N SER A 183 3.70 8.55 -2.88
CA SER A 183 4.36 8.93 -1.62
C SER A 183 3.46 9.51 -0.54
N TYR A 184 2.19 9.76 -0.80
CA TYR A 184 1.32 10.58 0.06
C TYR A 184 0.25 9.80 0.84
N TYR A 185 0.28 8.47 0.81
CA TYR A 185 -0.62 7.64 1.63
C TYR A 185 0.03 7.31 2.96
N ASP A 186 -0.75 7.41 4.04
CA ASP A 186 -0.32 7.05 5.38
C ASP A 186 -0.62 5.55 5.61
N LEU A 187 0.38 4.71 5.35
CA LEU A 187 0.32 3.24 5.48
C LEU A 187 1.20 2.72 6.63
N GLU A 188 1.55 3.58 7.58
CA GLU A 188 2.37 3.24 8.75
C GLU A 188 1.58 2.53 9.85
#